data_7a72e6235e1d9392e99f0100b61fc0f6
#
_entry.id   7a72e6235e1d9392e99f0100b61fc0f6
#
_cell.length_a   1.000
_cell.length_b   1.000
_cell.length_c   1.000
_cell.angle_alpha   90.00
_cell.angle_beta   90.00
_cell.angle_gamma   90.00
#
_symmetry.space_group_name_H-M   'P 1'
#
loop_
_entity.id
_entity.type
_entity.pdbx_description
1 polymer ?
#
loop_
_entity_poly.entity_id
_entity_poly.type
_entity_poly.pdbx_seq_one_letter_code
_entity_poly.pdbx_strand_id
1 'polypeptide(L)'
;MQIRSFVYSLILCCISSTAIAQNSKFSGPYAQFGIGYQTASPSFSNTSLSAAGQSLTPTVSVSNASGFTGTVAAGYNFFSGTPLLLGLGIEYTPFPTSNATASASYSGSVGTYQNSASVHINNSLNIFIAPALALDQNKLLYGKVGYTGSSANGVNTDFYMGGTSLGFGYKQIISSGFYGFAEYNYVNYGSLNRSLSGNLKTPANVSVPATLNSTVTATTTNLLFGLGYQF
;
A
#
# COMPACT_ATOMS: atom_id res chain seq x y z
N MET A 1 7.92 -30.43 -11.71
CA MET A 1 7.46 -30.10 -13.09
C MET A 1 5.94 -30.23 -13.25
N GLN A 2 5.17 -30.62 -12.25
CA GLN A 2 3.69 -30.83 -12.36
C GLN A 2 2.83 -29.60 -11.99
N ILE A 3 3.36 -28.63 -11.27
CA ILE A 3 2.58 -27.44 -10.82
C ILE A 3 2.29 -26.47 -11.97
N ARG A 4 3.19 -26.36 -12.95
CA ARG A 4 3.00 -25.46 -14.12
C ARG A 4 1.85 -25.90 -15.02
N SER A 5 1.65 -27.20 -15.22
CA SER A 5 0.56 -27.73 -16.03
C SER A 5 -0.82 -27.49 -15.40
N PHE A 6 -0.90 -27.50 -14.06
CA PHE A 6 -2.17 -27.30 -13.36
C PHE A 6 -2.67 -25.84 -13.45
N VAL A 7 -1.73 -24.88 -13.43
CA VAL A 7 -2.05 -23.44 -13.56
C VAL A 7 -2.55 -23.13 -14.97
N TYR A 8 -1.94 -23.70 -16.01
CA TYR A 8 -2.40 -23.51 -17.40
C TYR A 8 -3.75 -24.17 -17.67
N SER A 9 -4.04 -25.34 -17.08
CA SER A 9 -5.36 -25.99 -17.19
C SER A 9 -6.46 -25.19 -16.49
N LEU A 10 -6.17 -24.56 -15.34
CA LEU A 10 -7.15 -23.75 -14.63
C LEU A 10 -7.47 -22.45 -15.38
N ILE A 11 -6.48 -21.85 -16.04
CA ILE A 11 -6.66 -20.65 -16.86
C ILE A 11 -7.44 -20.98 -18.14
N LEU A 12 -7.22 -22.15 -18.74
CA LEU A 12 -7.90 -22.55 -19.99
C LEU A 12 -9.37 -22.97 -19.75
N CYS A 13 -9.72 -23.50 -18.59
CA CYS A 13 -11.11 -23.85 -18.24
C CYS A 13 -12.02 -22.63 -18.04
N CYS A 14 -11.47 -21.45 -17.71
CA CYS A 14 -12.24 -20.21 -17.56
C CYS A 14 -12.60 -19.53 -18.90
N ILE A 15 -12.02 -19.97 -20.02
CA ILE A 15 -12.19 -19.34 -21.35
C ILE A 15 -13.32 -19.98 -22.18
N SER A 16 -13.86 -21.12 -21.77
CA SER A 16 -14.88 -21.85 -22.52
C SER A 16 -16.34 -21.54 -22.16
N SER A 17 -16.61 -20.52 -21.35
CA SER A 17 -17.97 -20.04 -21.15
C SER A 17 -18.38 -19.18 -22.34
N THR A 18 -19.34 -19.70 -23.10
CA THR A 18 -20.02 -19.11 -24.26
C THR A 18 -20.12 -17.60 -24.16
N ALA A 19 -19.42 -16.91 -25.07
CA ALA A 19 -19.50 -15.47 -25.25
C ALA A 19 -20.91 -15.08 -25.71
N ILE A 20 -21.79 -14.86 -24.78
CA ILE A 20 -22.92 -13.97 -25.02
C ILE A 20 -22.31 -12.57 -24.93
N ALA A 21 -22.23 -11.86 -26.06
CA ALA A 21 -21.84 -10.46 -26.11
C ALA A 21 -22.90 -9.62 -25.40
N GLN A 22 -22.86 -9.66 -24.08
CA GLN A 22 -23.78 -8.94 -23.23
C GLN A 22 -23.07 -7.65 -22.81
N ASN A 23 -23.59 -6.49 -23.23
CA ASN A 23 -23.12 -5.18 -22.78
C ASN A 23 -23.06 -5.18 -21.25
N SER A 24 -21.86 -5.19 -20.69
CA SER A 24 -21.68 -5.06 -19.26
C SER A 24 -22.15 -3.68 -18.81
N LYS A 25 -23.00 -3.61 -17.82
CA LYS A 25 -23.43 -2.35 -17.19
C LYS A 25 -22.27 -1.60 -16.50
N PHE A 26 -21.09 -2.19 -16.43
CA PHE A 26 -19.89 -1.57 -15.87
C PHE A 26 -19.05 -0.80 -16.90
N SER A 27 -19.48 -0.71 -18.17
CA SER A 27 -18.79 0.09 -19.19
C SER A 27 -19.09 1.58 -18.98
N GLY A 28 -18.06 2.41 -19.13
CA GLY A 28 -18.18 3.87 -18.99
C GLY A 28 -17.51 4.44 -17.74
N PRO A 29 -17.76 5.71 -17.41
CA PRO A 29 -17.17 6.36 -16.25
C PRO A 29 -17.83 5.87 -14.94
N TYR A 30 -17.04 5.86 -13.87
CA TYR A 30 -17.52 5.49 -12.55
C TYR A 30 -16.89 6.35 -11.46
N ALA A 31 -17.60 6.46 -10.34
CA ALA A 31 -17.07 7.00 -9.10
C ALA A 31 -17.42 6.06 -7.94
N GLN A 32 -16.54 5.93 -6.96
CA GLN A 32 -16.77 5.07 -5.79
C GLN A 32 -16.18 5.66 -4.52
N PHE A 33 -16.78 5.30 -3.41
CA PHE A 33 -16.31 5.59 -2.06
C PHE A 33 -16.25 4.28 -1.27
N GLY A 34 -15.13 4.05 -0.59
CA GLY A 34 -14.92 2.87 0.24
C GLY A 34 -14.46 3.23 1.64
N ILE A 35 -14.83 2.41 2.59
CA ILE A 35 -14.31 2.43 3.95
C ILE A 35 -13.78 1.04 4.30
N GLY A 36 -12.83 0.96 5.20
CA GLY A 36 -12.26 -0.31 5.58
C GLY A 36 -11.18 -0.23 6.64
N TYR A 37 -10.33 -1.21 6.64
CA TYR A 37 -9.25 -1.34 7.60
C TYR A 37 -7.92 -1.46 6.87
N GLN A 38 -6.93 -0.72 7.34
CA GLN A 38 -5.59 -0.66 6.76
C GLN A 38 -4.55 -1.05 7.80
N THR A 39 -3.53 -1.78 7.37
CA THR A 39 -2.32 -2.06 8.12
C THR A 39 -1.12 -1.56 7.34
N ALA A 40 -0.28 -0.76 7.98
CA ALA A 40 1.01 -0.31 7.48
C ALA A 40 2.11 -1.02 8.26
N SER A 41 3.04 -1.61 7.55
CA SER A 41 4.18 -2.37 8.08
C SER A 41 5.48 -1.73 7.57
N PRO A 42 6.05 -0.77 8.30
CA PRO A 42 7.37 -0.24 7.98
C PRO A 42 8.46 -1.26 8.32
N SER A 43 9.58 -1.17 7.61
CA SER A 43 10.76 -2.01 7.82
C SER A 43 12.03 -1.18 7.68
N PHE A 44 13.03 -1.49 8.48
CA PHE A 44 14.33 -0.83 8.50
C PHE A 44 15.42 -1.84 8.18
N SER A 45 16.32 -1.48 7.28
CA SER A 45 17.45 -2.30 6.88
C SER A 45 18.71 -1.45 6.77
N ASN A 46 19.88 -2.09 6.65
CA ASN A 46 21.18 -1.42 6.51
C ASN A 46 21.41 -0.33 7.56
N THR A 47 21.02 -0.63 8.81
CA THR A 47 21.09 0.36 9.89
C THR A 47 22.50 0.40 10.47
N SER A 48 23.05 1.62 10.54
CA SER A 48 24.36 1.89 11.15
C SER A 48 24.28 3.14 12.03
N LEU A 49 24.99 3.12 13.14
CA LEU A 49 25.11 4.24 14.08
C LEU A 49 26.56 4.72 14.08
N SER A 50 26.80 5.94 13.62
CA SER A 50 28.12 6.58 13.66
C SER A 50 28.21 7.49 14.88
N ALA A 51 29.14 7.22 15.79
CA ALA A 51 29.36 8.02 16.99
C ALA A 51 30.83 7.91 17.44
N ALA A 52 31.41 9.00 17.94
CA ALA A 52 32.79 9.04 18.44
C ALA A 52 33.85 8.47 17.45
N GLY A 53 33.63 8.68 16.13
CA GLY A 53 34.52 8.18 15.08
C GLY A 53 34.38 6.67 14.80
N GLN A 54 33.41 6.00 15.40
CA GLN A 54 33.19 4.55 15.22
C GLN A 54 31.83 4.29 14.51
N SER A 55 31.75 3.19 13.78
CA SER A 55 30.52 2.66 13.22
C SER A 55 30.03 1.50 14.08
N LEU A 56 28.83 1.62 14.59
CA LEU A 56 28.20 0.71 15.54
C LEU A 56 26.93 0.13 14.92
N THR A 57 26.53 -1.07 15.34
CA THR A 57 25.29 -1.72 14.86
C THR A 57 24.23 -1.61 15.94
N PRO A 58 23.23 -0.74 15.79
CA PRO A 58 22.10 -0.64 16.73
C PRO A 58 21.09 -1.75 16.49
N THR A 59 20.33 -2.07 17.53
CA THR A 59 19.10 -2.87 17.40
C THR A 59 17.94 -1.93 17.07
N VAL A 60 17.21 -2.25 16.00
CA VAL A 60 16.01 -1.49 15.60
C VAL A 60 14.79 -2.37 15.74
N SER A 61 13.76 -1.85 16.39
CA SER A 61 12.43 -2.44 16.47
C SER A 61 11.40 -1.48 15.91
N VAL A 62 10.38 -2.01 15.25
CA VAL A 62 9.31 -1.21 14.68
C VAL A 62 7.97 -1.92 14.87
N SER A 63 6.92 -1.16 15.20
CA SER A 63 5.56 -1.66 15.29
C SER A 63 4.81 -1.45 13.97
N ASN A 64 3.85 -2.32 13.70
CA ASN A 64 2.87 -2.06 12.66
C ASN A 64 1.88 -0.99 13.13
N ALA A 65 1.33 -0.26 12.17
CA ALA A 65 0.25 0.69 12.40
C ALA A 65 -1.01 0.19 11.70
N SER A 66 -2.09 0.08 12.43
CA SER A 66 -3.37 -0.39 11.87
C SER A 66 -4.50 0.53 12.27
N GLY A 67 -5.49 0.70 11.39
CA GLY A 67 -6.63 1.56 11.69
C GLY A 67 -7.66 1.60 10.57
N PHE A 68 -8.73 2.32 10.81
CA PHE A 68 -9.74 2.58 9.80
C PHE A 68 -9.18 3.47 8.69
N THR A 69 -9.63 3.22 7.48
CA THR A 69 -9.28 3.99 6.29
C THR A 69 -10.50 4.20 5.42
N GLY A 70 -10.40 5.13 4.50
CA GLY A 70 -11.42 5.33 3.48
C GLY A 70 -10.79 5.86 2.19
N THR A 71 -11.41 5.55 1.07
CA THR A 71 -10.94 5.92 -0.26
C THR A 71 -12.04 6.55 -1.08
N VAL A 72 -11.66 7.46 -1.95
CA VAL A 72 -12.49 7.94 -3.07
C VAL A 72 -11.77 7.59 -4.35
N ALA A 73 -12.48 7.02 -5.31
CA ALA A 73 -11.90 6.70 -6.60
C ALA A 73 -12.84 7.08 -7.74
N ALA A 74 -12.25 7.42 -8.87
CA ALA A 74 -12.94 7.65 -10.13
C ALA A 74 -12.16 7.02 -11.27
N GLY A 75 -12.87 6.60 -12.30
CA GLY A 75 -12.23 5.97 -13.44
C GLY A 75 -13.18 5.74 -14.61
N TYR A 76 -12.67 5.04 -15.59
CA TYR A 76 -13.39 4.67 -16.80
C TYR A 76 -13.11 3.21 -17.17
N ASN A 77 -14.15 2.44 -17.42
CA ASN A 77 -14.06 1.07 -17.89
C ASN A 77 -14.32 1.02 -19.40
N PHE A 78 -13.31 0.66 -20.15
CA PHE A 78 -13.39 0.47 -21.61
C PHE A 78 -13.98 -0.90 -21.91
N PHE A 79 -15.02 -0.93 -22.73
CA PHE A 79 -15.64 -2.16 -23.20
C PHE A 79 -14.95 -2.66 -24.47
N SER A 80 -14.67 -3.96 -24.55
CA SER A 80 -14.00 -4.59 -25.69
C SER A 80 -14.92 -5.42 -26.59
N GLY A 81 -16.24 -5.38 -26.37
CA GLY A 81 -17.19 -6.26 -27.06
C GLY A 81 -17.22 -7.71 -26.53
N THR A 82 -16.47 -7.97 -25.48
CA THR A 82 -16.34 -9.26 -24.78
C THR A 82 -16.68 -9.06 -23.28
N PRO A 83 -16.77 -10.12 -22.46
CA PRO A 83 -16.94 -9.97 -21.03
C PRO A 83 -15.71 -9.33 -20.34
N LEU A 84 -14.63 -9.10 -21.06
CA LEU A 84 -13.43 -8.45 -20.54
C LEU A 84 -13.55 -6.93 -20.68
N LEU A 85 -13.21 -6.23 -19.62
CA LEU A 85 -13.08 -4.78 -19.60
C LEU A 85 -11.67 -4.39 -19.16
N LEU A 86 -11.23 -3.21 -19.56
CA LEU A 86 -10.03 -2.58 -19.06
C LEU A 86 -10.40 -1.26 -18.40
N GLY A 87 -10.20 -1.16 -17.09
CA GLY A 87 -10.38 0.06 -16.32
C GLY A 87 -9.10 0.89 -16.27
N LEU A 88 -9.26 2.21 -16.26
CA LEU A 88 -8.27 3.18 -15.85
C LEU A 88 -8.87 4.02 -14.73
N GLY A 89 -8.10 4.31 -13.68
CA GLY A 89 -8.62 5.10 -12.58
C GLY A 89 -7.58 5.75 -11.71
N ILE A 90 -8.09 6.64 -10.88
CA ILE A 90 -7.35 7.27 -9.80
C ILE A 90 -8.09 7.00 -8.49
N GLU A 91 -7.34 6.82 -7.42
CA GLU A 91 -7.85 6.58 -6.07
C GLU A 91 -7.09 7.44 -5.08
N TYR A 92 -7.82 8.12 -4.23
CA TYR A 92 -7.27 8.97 -3.19
C TYR A 92 -7.69 8.46 -1.81
N THR A 93 -6.73 8.31 -0.91
CA THR A 93 -6.92 7.94 0.49
C THR A 93 -6.57 9.15 1.34
N PRO A 94 -7.56 9.92 1.84
CA PRO A 94 -7.32 11.15 2.60
C PRO A 94 -6.93 10.91 4.07
N PHE A 95 -7.15 9.71 4.60
CA PHE A 95 -6.99 9.42 6.01
C PHE A 95 -5.56 8.99 6.33
N PRO A 96 -4.94 9.59 7.37
CA PRO A 96 -3.64 9.14 7.83
C PRO A 96 -3.73 7.73 8.43
N THR A 97 -2.64 6.98 8.31
CA THR A 97 -2.50 5.73 9.09
C THR A 97 -2.36 6.06 10.58
N SER A 98 -2.63 5.11 11.44
CA SER A 98 -2.19 5.19 12.83
C SER A 98 -0.66 5.33 12.90
N ASN A 99 -0.14 5.80 14.02
CA ASN A 99 1.30 5.95 14.22
C ASN A 99 1.98 4.58 14.35
N ALA A 100 3.01 4.33 13.56
CA ALA A 100 3.99 3.28 13.80
C ALA A 100 5.12 3.87 14.65
N THR A 101 5.51 3.17 15.71
CA THR A 101 6.66 3.57 16.53
C THR A 101 7.87 2.77 16.13
N ALA A 102 8.94 3.45 15.76
CA ALA A 102 10.26 2.89 15.50
C ALA A 102 11.19 3.26 16.65
N SER A 103 11.91 2.30 17.20
CA SER A 103 12.89 2.51 18.27
C SER A 103 14.23 1.93 17.85
N ALA A 104 15.29 2.72 18.02
CA ALA A 104 16.67 2.30 17.81
C ALA A 104 17.44 2.37 19.13
N SER A 105 18.15 1.32 19.48
CA SER A 105 18.95 1.26 20.69
C SER A 105 20.32 0.63 20.42
N TYR A 106 21.33 1.10 21.12
CA TYR A 106 22.65 0.52 21.18
C TYR A 106 23.13 0.54 22.63
N SER A 107 23.79 -0.53 23.07
CA SER A 107 24.49 -0.59 24.36
C SER A 107 25.81 -1.37 24.16
N GLY A 108 26.90 -0.77 24.53
CA GLY A 108 28.23 -1.37 24.37
C GLY A 108 29.34 -0.57 25.05
N SER A 109 30.59 -0.94 24.80
CA SER A 109 31.78 -0.34 25.44
C SER A 109 31.97 1.16 25.15
N VAL A 110 31.44 1.63 24.01
CA VAL A 110 31.52 3.06 23.60
C VAL A 110 30.46 3.90 24.32
N GLY A 111 29.36 3.28 24.78
CA GLY A 111 28.26 3.97 25.45
C GLY A 111 26.90 3.38 25.15
N THR A 112 25.87 4.19 25.38
CA THR A 112 24.47 3.84 25.13
C THR A 112 23.82 4.88 24.23
N TYR A 113 22.96 4.41 23.32
CA TYR A 113 22.13 5.23 22.45
C TYR A 113 20.69 4.73 22.51
N GLN A 114 19.74 5.64 22.61
CA GLN A 114 18.32 5.33 22.48
C GLN A 114 17.65 6.48 21.71
N ASN A 115 16.84 6.12 20.74
CA ASN A 115 16.01 7.06 20.02
C ASN A 115 14.71 6.36 19.62
N SER A 116 13.60 7.10 19.65
CA SER A 116 12.30 6.61 19.22
C SER A 116 11.65 7.65 18.31
N ALA A 117 11.01 7.18 17.25
CA ALA A 117 10.34 8.00 16.27
C ALA A 117 8.96 7.44 15.97
N SER A 118 7.97 8.32 15.84
CA SER A 118 6.67 7.96 15.31
C SER A 118 6.62 8.32 13.82
N VAL A 119 6.13 7.39 13.01
CA VAL A 119 5.98 7.56 11.56
C VAL A 119 4.55 7.21 11.18
N HIS A 120 3.93 8.02 10.35
CA HIS A 120 2.62 7.72 9.76
C HIS A 120 2.57 8.20 8.30
N ILE A 121 1.72 7.55 7.52
CA ILE A 121 1.41 7.94 6.14
C ILE A 121 0.17 8.83 6.22
N ASN A 122 0.24 10.05 5.67
CA ASN A 122 -0.85 11.03 5.76
C ASN A 122 -1.95 10.76 4.74
N ASN A 123 -1.57 10.75 3.50
CA ASN A 123 -2.49 10.55 2.38
C ASN A 123 -1.79 9.79 1.27
N SER A 124 -2.56 9.19 0.40
CA SER A 124 -2.00 8.54 -0.79
C SER A 124 -2.86 8.79 -2.02
N LEU A 125 -2.20 8.89 -3.16
CA LEU A 125 -2.81 8.95 -4.48
C LEU A 125 -2.30 7.77 -5.30
N ASN A 126 -3.22 6.96 -5.82
CA ASN A 126 -2.91 5.80 -6.66
C ASN A 126 -3.49 6.02 -8.07
N ILE A 127 -2.66 5.80 -9.08
CA ILE A 127 -3.09 5.73 -10.48
C ILE A 127 -2.97 4.28 -10.91
N PHE A 128 -4.02 3.71 -11.49
CA PHE A 128 -4.07 2.28 -11.76
C PHE A 128 -4.75 1.92 -13.07
N ILE A 129 -4.41 0.75 -13.57
CA ILE A 129 -5.16 0.00 -14.57
C ILE A 129 -5.87 -1.15 -13.88
N ALA A 130 -7.06 -1.51 -14.37
CA ALA A 130 -7.90 -2.54 -13.79
C ALA A 130 -8.45 -3.48 -14.87
N PRO A 131 -7.73 -4.54 -15.24
CA PRO A 131 -8.32 -5.62 -16.02
C PRO A 131 -9.48 -6.24 -15.25
N ALA A 132 -10.60 -6.43 -15.92
CA ALA A 132 -11.82 -6.89 -15.29
C ALA A 132 -12.58 -7.90 -16.15
N LEU A 133 -13.29 -8.81 -15.49
CA LEU A 133 -14.15 -9.81 -16.09
C LEU A 133 -15.59 -9.62 -15.59
N ALA A 134 -16.49 -9.30 -16.51
CA ALA A 134 -17.91 -9.32 -16.22
C ALA A 134 -18.40 -10.79 -16.14
N LEU A 135 -18.80 -11.20 -14.94
CA LEU A 135 -19.36 -12.53 -14.72
C LEU A 135 -20.79 -12.64 -15.25
N ASP A 136 -21.53 -11.53 -15.15
CA ASP A 136 -22.82 -11.29 -15.79
C ASP A 136 -23.02 -9.77 -15.97
N GLN A 137 -24.22 -9.31 -16.33
CA GLN A 137 -24.52 -7.88 -16.51
C GLN A 137 -24.33 -7.04 -15.23
N ASN A 138 -24.44 -7.66 -14.06
CA ASN A 138 -24.47 -6.97 -12.77
C ASN A 138 -23.29 -7.30 -11.86
N LYS A 139 -22.38 -8.21 -12.28
CA LYS A 139 -21.25 -8.68 -11.46
C LYS A 139 -19.94 -8.53 -12.21
N LEU A 140 -18.96 -7.95 -11.55
CA LEU A 140 -17.63 -7.70 -12.08
C LEU A 140 -16.56 -8.17 -11.10
N LEU A 141 -15.66 -8.98 -11.57
CA LEU A 141 -14.41 -9.31 -10.89
C LEU A 141 -13.28 -8.52 -11.54
N TYR A 142 -12.37 -7.92 -10.76
CA TYR A 142 -11.28 -7.13 -11.30
C TYR A 142 -9.99 -7.28 -10.51
N GLY A 143 -8.87 -7.11 -11.21
CA GLY A 143 -7.57 -6.87 -10.63
C GLY A 143 -7.20 -5.38 -10.77
N LYS A 144 -6.32 -4.88 -9.92
CA LYS A 144 -5.72 -3.54 -10.01
C LYS A 144 -4.21 -3.65 -10.03
N VAL A 145 -3.57 -2.90 -10.89
CA VAL A 145 -2.11 -2.68 -10.88
C VAL A 145 -1.88 -1.19 -11.04
N GLY A 146 -1.11 -0.60 -10.15
CA GLY A 146 -0.92 0.84 -10.18
C GLY A 146 0.38 1.32 -9.56
N TYR A 147 0.51 2.64 -9.54
CA TYR A 147 1.58 3.35 -8.87
C TYR A 147 0.97 4.31 -7.84
N THR A 148 1.43 4.19 -6.62
CA THR A 148 0.95 4.98 -5.49
C THR A 148 2.03 5.95 -5.06
N GLY A 149 1.63 7.21 -4.85
CA GLY A 149 2.43 8.22 -4.19
C GLY A 149 1.80 8.60 -2.86
N SER A 150 2.61 8.68 -1.81
CA SER A 150 2.14 9.01 -0.45
C SER A 150 3.07 10.02 0.20
N SER A 151 2.50 10.95 0.95
CA SER A 151 3.25 11.77 1.89
C SER A 151 3.25 11.10 3.26
N ALA A 152 4.41 11.06 3.88
CA ALA A 152 4.58 10.52 5.21
C ALA A 152 5.30 11.54 6.09
N ASN A 153 4.90 11.62 7.35
CA ASN A 153 5.55 12.46 8.35
C ASN A 153 6.42 11.59 9.24
N GLY A 154 7.66 12.03 9.40
CA GLY A 154 8.61 11.50 10.37
C GLY A 154 9.00 12.55 11.39
N VAL A 155 9.97 12.25 12.25
CA VAL A 155 10.50 13.24 13.19
C VAL A 155 11.14 14.38 12.40
N ASN A 156 10.52 15.57 12.51
CA ASN A 156 10.96 16.85 11.93
C ASN A 156 11.08 16.94 10.40
N THR A 157 10.54 16.00 9.65
CA THR A 157 10.62 16.06 8.18
C THR A 157 9.46 15.31 7.53
N ASP A 158 8.80 15.99 6.62
CA ASP A 158 7.88 15.36 5.67
C ASP A 158 8.67 14.75 4.54
N PHE A 159 8.24 13.59 4.06
CA PHE A 159 8.86 12.94 2.92
C PHE A 159 7.81 12.26 2.02
N TYR A 160 8.17 12.13 0.79
CA TYR A 160 7.34 11.47 -0.21
C TYR A 160 7.85 10.05 -0.46
N MET A 161 6.93 9.09 -0.51
CA MET A 161 7.21 7.70 -0.85
C MET A 161 6.39 7.31 -2.07
N GLY A 162 7.05 6.82 -3.10
CA GLY A 162 6.41 6.19 -4.24
C GLY A 162 6.48 4.67 -4.13
N GLY A 163 5.50 3.96 -4.70
CA GLY A 163 5.46 2.52 -4.68
C GLY A 163 4.52 1.92 -5.72
N THR A 164 4.57 0.60 -5.86
CA THR A 164 3.66 -0.16 -6.71
C THR A 164 2.48 -0.67 -5.90
N SER A 165 1.30 -0.66 -6.50
CA SER A 165 0.08 -1.18 -5.91
C SER A 165 -0.46 -2.36 -6.69
N LEU A 166 -0.96 -3.35 -5.97
CA LEU A 166 -1.70 -4.49 -6.48
C LEU A 166 -3.02 -4.59 -5.73
N GLY A 167 -4.09 -4.94 -6.41
CA GLY A 167 -5.37 -5.15 -5.77
C GLY A 167 -6.23 -6.12 -6.55
N PHE A 168 -7.27 -6.59 -5.89
CA PHE A 168 -8.35 -7.34 -6.51
C PHE A 168 -9.66 -7.01 -5.82
N GLY A 169 -10.75 -7.09 -6.56
CA GLY A 169 -12.04 -6.75 -6.00
C GLY A 169 -13.21 -7.31 -6.81
N TYR A 170 -14.36 -7.17 -6.21
CA TYR A 170 -15.63 -7.57 -6.75
C TYR A 170 -16.62 -6.41 -6.67
N LYS A 171 -17.38 -6.21 -7.73
CA LYS A 171 -18.47 -5.21 -7.80
C LYS A 171 -19.79 -5.91 -8.14
N GLN A 172 -20.87 -5.44 -7.50
CA GLN A 172 -22.23 -5.92 -7.71
C GLN A 172 -23.16 -4.73 -7.92
N ILE A 173 -23.77 -4.61 -9.09
CA ILE A 173 -24.87 -3.64 -9.33
C ILE A 173 -26.04 -4.00 -8.41
N ILE A 174 -26.49 -3.02 -7.66
CA ILE A 174 -27.63 -3.13 -6.74
C ILE A 174 -28.89 -2.54 -7.40
N SER A 175 -28.79 -1.36 -7.98
CA SER A 175 -29.90 -0.67 -8.63
C SER A 175 -29.38 0.48 -9.51
N SER A 176 -29.96 0.63 -10.72
CA SER A 176 -29.83 1.82 -11.59
C SER A 176 -28.43 2.47 -11.63
N GLY A 177 -27.37 1.68 -11.84
CA GLY A 177 -25.99 2.15 -11.87
C GLY A 177 -25.29 2.17 -10.50
N PHE A 178 -26.02 2.12 -9.37
CA PHE A 178 -25.42 1.95 -8.05
C PHE A 178 -24.88 0.53 -7.88
N TYR A 179 -23.68 0.41 -7.38
CA TYR A 179 -23.06 -0.87 -7.05
C TYR A 179 -22.41 -0.87 -5.66
N GLY A 180 -22.40 -2.03 -5.04
CA GLY A 180 -21.56 -2.31 -3.90
C GLY A 180 -20.26 -2.95 -4.36
N PHE A 181 -19.18 -2.77 -3.59
CA PHE A 181 -17.91 -3.44 -3.87
C PHE A 181 -17.20 -3.89 -2.60
N ALA A 182 -16.35 -4.91 -2.80
CA ALA A 182 -15.34 -5.31 -1.85
C ALA A 182 -13.99 -5.35 -2.58
N GLU A 183 -12.92 -4.81 -1.96
CA GLU A 183 -11.62 -4.67 -2.58
C GLU A 183 -10.51 -4.89 -1.56
N TYR A 184 -9.50 -5.67 -1.94
CA TYR A 184 -8.25 -5.81 -1.20
C TYR A 184 -7.13 -5.17 -1.99
N ASN A 185 -6.32 -4.35 -1.33
CA ASN A 185 -5.15 -3.71 -1.92
C ASN A 185 -3.90 -3.99 -1.11
N TYR A 186 -2.80 -4.13 -1.82
CA TYR A 186 -1.44 -4.22 -1.32
C TYR A 186 -0.58 -3.17 -2.01
N VAL A 187 0.13 -2.35 -1.23
CA VAL A 187 1.08 -1.35 -1.73
C VAL A 187 2.46 -1.68 -1.18
N ASN A 188 3.44 -1.70 -2.05
CA ASN A 188 4.85 -1.83 -1.69
C ASN A 188 5.58 -0.53 -2.05
N TYR A 189 5.91 0.25 -1.03
CA TYR A 189 6.66 1.49 -1.18
C TYR A 189 8.13 1.20 -1.39
N GLY A 190 8.77 1.97 -2.28
CA GLY A 190 10.19 1.89 -2.55
C GLY A 190 11.04 2.24 -1.34
N SER A 191 12.31 1.88 -1.39
CA SER A 191 13.26 2.15 -0.33
C SER A 191 13.67 3.64 -0.29
N LEU A 192 13.85 4.16 0.91
CA LEU A 192 14.29 5.51 1.18
C LEU A 192 15.41 5.52 2.22
N ASN A 193 16.57 6.10 1.88
CA ASN A 193 17.65 6.25 2.84
C ASN A 193 17.39 7.44 3.76
N ARG A 194 17.54 7.23 5.05
CA ARG A 194 17.34 8.24 6.08
C ARG A 194 18.51 8.30 7.05
N SER A 195 18.82 9.53 7.48
CA SER A 195 19.78 9.82 8.51
C SER A 195 19.11 10.62 9.62
N LEU A 196 19.26 10.15 10.85
CA LEU A 196 18.71 10.78 12.04
C LEU A 196 19.87 11.15 12.97
N SER A 197 19.91 12.41 13.37
CA SER A 197 20.89 12.89 14.34
C SER A 197 20.37 12.68 15.77
N GLY A 198 21.27 12.30 16.67
CA GLY A 198 20.98 12.08 18.07
C GLY A 198 22.26 12.17 18.90
N ASN A 199 22.20 11.70 20.13
CA ASN A 199 23.36 11.69 21.02
C ASN A 199 23.57 10.29 21.61
N LEU A 200 24.82 9.84 21.62
CA LEU A 200 25.27 8.68 22.36
C LEU A 200 25.82 9.12 23.71
N LYS A 201 25.44 8.47 24.79
CA LYS A 201 25.99 8.68 26.13
C LYS A 201 27.16 7.72 26.34
N THR A 202 28.34 8.26 26.56
CA THR A 202 29.54 7.48 26.89
C THR A 202 29.45 6.88 28.32
N PRO A 203 30.27 5.90 28.69
CA PRO A 203 30.34 5.39 30.07
C PRO A 203 30.62 6.46 31.13
N ALA A 204 31.33 7.52 30.75
CA ALA A 204 31.56 8.71 31.60
C ALA A 204 30.38 9.68 31.65
N ASN A 205 29.21 9.29 31.13
CA ASN A 205 27.98 10.09 31.04
C ASN A 205 28.13 11.40 30.21
N VAL A 206 29.09 11.44 29.29
CA VAL A 206 29.27 12.55 28.35
C VAL A 206 28.42 12.27 27.09
N SER A 207 27.66 13.27 26.64
CA SER A 207 26.91 13.21 25.39
C SER A 207 27.82 13.51 24.20
N VAL A 208 27.89 12.60 23.25
CA VAL A 208 28.60 12.80 21.97
C VAL A 208 27.60 12.72 20.80
N PRO A 209 27.79 13.56 19.78
CA PRO A 209 26.94 13.50 18.59
C PRO A 209 26.95 12.12 17.95
N ALA A 210 25.79 11.66 17.54
CA ALA A 210 25.61 10.37 16.86
C ALA A 210 24.68 10.53 15.67
N THR A 211 24.95 9.81 14.59
CA THR A 211 24.13 9.77 13.38
C THR A 211 23.68 8.33 13.11
N LEU A 212 22.39 8.12 13.08
CA LEU A 212 21.75 6.85 12.71
C LEU A 212 21.38 6.90 11.23
N ASN A 213 21.98 6.03 10.42
CA ASN A 213 21.59 5.85 9.01
C ASN A 213 20.81 4.56 8.86
N SER A 214 19.74 4.61 8.06
CA SER A 214 18.93 3.43 7.80
C SER A 214 18.22 3.55 6.46
N THR A 215 17.98 2.41 5.82
CA THR A 215 17.10 2.28 4.65
C THR A 215 15.71 1.90 5.15
N VAL A 216 14.73 2.74 4.85
CA VAL A 216 13.33 2.56 5.25
C VAL A 216 12.55 2.06 4.04
N THR A 217 11.75 1.03 4.24
CA THR A 217 10.71 0.55 3.31
C THR A 217 9.38 0.46 4.05
N ALA A 218 8.28 0.43 3.34
CA ALA A 218 6.97 0.23 3.95
C ALA A 218 6.08 -0.57 3.02
N THR A 219 5.21 -1.39 3.59
CA THR A 219 4.09 -1.99 2.88
C THR A 219 2.79 -1.59 3.54
N THR A 220 1.73 -1.43 2.75
CA THR A 220 0.37 -1.26 3.28
C THR A 220 -0.56 -2.28 2.67
N THR A 221 -1.47 -2.79 3.48
CA THR A 221 -2.58 -3.63 3.05
C THR A 221 -3.88 -3.00 3.52
N ASN A 222 -4.90 -3.02 2.70
CA ASN A 222 -6.23 -2.62 3.13
C ASN A 222 -7.31 -3.54 2.57
N LEU A 223 -8.38 -3.66 3.34
CA LEU A 223 -9.62 -4.31 2.93
C LEU A 223 -10.73 -3.25 2.99
N LEU A 224 -11.35 -3.00 1.85
CA LEU A 224 -12.34 -1.97 1.66
C LEU A 224 -13.69 -2.57 1.27
N PHE A 225 -14.75 -1.95 1.77
CA PHE A 225 -16.11 -2.16 1.32
C PHE A 225 -16.72 -0.80 1.01
N GLY A 226 -17.54 -0.72 -0.01
CA GLY A 226 -18.07 0.58 -0.37
C GLY A 226 -19.19 0.54 -1.40
N LEU A 227 -19.56 1.73 -1.81
CA LEU A 227 -20.57 1.98 -2.81
C LEU A 227 -19.98 2.81 -3.94
N GLY A 228 -20.50 2.62 -5.13
CA GLY A 228 -20.15 3.42 -6.28
C GLY A 228 -21.31 3.59 -7.23
N TYR A 229 -21.09 4.45 -8.20
CA TYR A 229 -22.05 4.72 -9.27
C TYR A 229 -21.35 4.58 -10.62
N GLN A 230 -21.96 3.83 -11.51
CA GLN A 230 -21.61 3.67 -12.91
C GLN A 230 -22.51 4.59 -13.74
N PHE A 231 -21.91 5.54 -14.42
CA PHE A 231 -22.63 6.53 -15.25
C PHE A 231 -23.01 5.98 -16.61
#